data_4706a3d2aa590489aea3e83231826d16
#
_entry.id   4706a3d2aa590489aea3e83231826d16
#
_cell.length_a   1.000
_cell.length_b   1.000
_cell.length_c   1.000
_cell.angle_alpha   90.00
_cell.angle_beta   90.00
_cell.angle_gamma   90.00
#
_symmetry.space_group_name_H-M   'P 1'
#
loop_
_entity.id
_entity.type
_entity.pdbx_description
1 polymer ?
#
loop_
_entity_poly.entity_id
_entity_poly.type
_entity_poly.pdbx_seq_one_letter_code
_entity_poly.pdbx_strand_id
1 'polypeptide(L)'
;MADAGQAQQTPEPDEVIEAQEFESDASSTSGTSVHTDTDTLRTSIRDYRRENGRTYHSLSDGTYILPNDADKSDFAFSFWDIERTRPFRKRRSTGRLRALANMSVHKTIDFQHHFWTLTWDGKLCMCPKNKGANRVLDIGTGTGIWAEEYADKHSEAVVIGVDLSPIQPEFVPPNCKFEVDDVEKEWTWQEPFDFIFARHMNACFESWERFLRRAYDALEPGGFIELQDNAFPILCQDGTLKPDDPMARWSTLMMEGTELIGRPITVPARFRSMLSEAGFVDVVEHKRVWPTSPWPLNPELQELGVWGRACSLEGIEPGAMALFTRVLGWTREEVVVFMAGVRNDFKNTNVHGFWNVYSVYGMKPFEEPSQE
;
A
#
# COMPACT_ATOMS: atom_id res chain seq x y z
N MET A 1 43.51 5.75 -3.79
CA MET A 1 42.57 6.66 -4.49
C MET A 1 41.29 5.87 -4.62
N ALA A 2 40.32 6.22 -3.80
CA ALA A 2 39.02 5.57 -3.76
C ALA A 2 38.09 6.30 -4.74
N ASP A 3 37.50 5.56 -5.63
CA ASP A 3 36.51 6.01 -6.59
C ASP A 3 35.19 6.20 -5.85
N ALA A 4 34.75 7.45 -5.73
CA ALA A 4 33.49 7.79 -5.13
C ALA A 4 32.38 7.58 -6.17
N GLY A 5 31.65 6.47 -6.05
CA GLY A 5 30.44 6.21 -6.83
C GLY A 5 29.43 7.35 -6.67
N GLN A 6 29.08 7.99 -7.76
CA GLN A 6 28.04 9.00 -7.84
C GLN A 6 26.69 8.35 -7.46
N ALA A 7 26.14 8.76 -6.31
CA ALA A 7 24.74 8.49 -5.99
C ALA A 7 23.86 9.20 -7.03
N GLN A 8 23.05 8.46 -7.77
CA GLN A 8 22.01 9.02 -8.62
C GLN A 8 21.05 9.84 -7.75
N GLN A 9 21.02 11.13 -7.97
CA GLN A 9 20.07 12.03 -7.33
C GLN A 9 18.66 11.68 -7.81
N THR A 10 17.80 11.30 -6.87
CA THR A 10 16.35 11.29 -7.08
C THR A 10 15.89 12.73 -7.31
N PRO A 11 14.91 12.99 -8.19
CA PRO A 11 14.41 14.34 -8.42
C PRO A 11 13.93 14.95 -7.10
N GLU A 12 14.31 16.19 -6.84
CA GLU A 12 13.89 16.95 -5.67
C GLU A 12 12.39 17.27 -5.75
N PRO A 13 11.70 17.48 -4.63
CA PRO A 13 10.24 17.62 -4.56
C PRO A 13 9.65 18.81 -5.31
N ASP A 14 10.47 19.67 -5.88
CA ASP A 14 10.07 20.90 -6.60
C ASP A 14 10.18 20.80 -8.13
N GLU A 15 10.54 19.63 -8.67
CA GLU A 15 10.63 19.45 -10.12
C GLU A 15 9.23 19.40 -10.73
N VAL A 16 8.98 20.28 -11.71
CA VAL A 16 7.68 20.37 -12.40
C VAL A 16 7.45 19.10 -13.22
N ILE A 17 6.35 18.40 -12.95
CA ILE A 17 5.95 17.22 -13.71
C ILE A 17 5.21 17.68 -14.96
N GLU A 18 5.80 17.47 -16.15
CA GLU A 18 5.19 17.86 -17.42
C GLU A 18 4.06 16.91 -17.83
N ALA A 19 2.96 17.47 -18.34
CA ALA A 19 1.75 16.76 -18.73
C ALA A 19 1.69 16.45 -20.22
N GLN A 20 1.02 15.35 -20.59
CA GLN A 20 0.70 14.99 -21.97
C GLN A 20 -0.74 15.42 -22.32
N GLU A 21 -0.97 15.95 -23.51
CA GLU A 21 -2.32 16.27 -24.02
C GLU A 21 -2.99 15.00 -24.60
N PHE A 22 -4.26 14.77 -24.23
CA PHE A 22 -5.07 13.64 -24.70
C PHE A 22 -6.44 14.10 -25.21
N GLU A 23 -6.87 13.51 -26.32
CA GLU A 23 -8.25 13.66 -26.82
C GLU A 23 -9.16 12.58 -26.23
N SER A 24 -10.43 12.92 -25.94
CA SER A 24 -11.36 12.10 -25.18
C SER A 24 -12.27 11.25 -26.08
N ASP A 25 -12.39 9.94 -25.80
CA ASP A 25 -13.51 9.10 -26.27
C ASP A 25 -14.04 8.22 -25.13
N ALA A 26 -15.38 8.18 -25.02
CA ALA A 26 -16.12 7.48 -23.96
C ALA A 26 -17.00 6.35 -24.52
N SER A 27 -17.02 5.17 -23.86
CA SER A 27 -18.22 4.30 -23.83
C SER A 27 -18.14 3.17 -22.79
N SER A 28 -19.31 2.77 -22.26
CA SER A 28 -19.55 1.85 -21.13
C SER A 28 -20.24 0.55 -21.55
N THR A 29 -20.12 -0.57 -20.77
CA THR A 29 -21.21 -1.55 -20.52
C THR A 29 -20.89 -2.58 -19.40
N SER A 30 -21.93 -3.22 -18.83
CA SER A 30 -22.03 -4.01 -17.59
C SER A 30 -22.28 -5.52 -17.78
N GLY A 31 -22.10 -6.38 -16.74
CA GLY A 31 -22.55 -7.77 -16.69
C GLY A 31 -22.27 -8.57 -15.38
N THR A 32 -23.12 -9.53 -15.05
CA THR A 32 -23.51 -10.11 -13.74
C THR A 32 -22.90 -11.48 -13.35
N SER A 33 -23.00 -11.86 -12.06
CA SER A 33 -22.38 -12.93 -11.23
C SER A 33 -23.12 -14.28 -11.08
N VAL A 34 -22.50 -15.34 -10.46
CA VAL A 34 -23.10 -16.43 -9.63
C VAL A 34 -22.10 -17.15 -8.69
N HIS A 35 -22.58 -17.67 -7.54
CA HIS A 35 -21.91 -18.22 -6.34
C HIS A 35 -21.74 -19.75 -6.23
N THR A 36 -20.86 -20.25 -5.30
CA THR A 36 -21.08 -21.43 -4.39
C THR A 36 -20.10 -21.55 -3.20
N ASP A 37 -20.54 -22.24 -2.09
CA ASP A 37 -19.97 -22.34 -0.73
C ASP A 37 -19.22 -23.65 -0.40
N THR A 38 -18.42 -23.63 0.75
CA THR A 38 -18.14 -24.67 1.79
C THR A 38 -16.89 -24.29 2.63
N ASP A 39 -16.66 -24.53 3.97
CA ASP A 39 -17.21 -25.30 5.06
C ASP A 39 -16.59 -24.97 6.47
N THR A 40 -17.09 -25.46 7.52
CA THR A 40 -17.50 -25.16 8.89
C THR A 40 -16.50 -25.28 10.07
N LEU A 41 -15.21 -25.19 10.08
CA LEU A 41 -14.37 -25.35 11.29
C LEU A 41 -13.37 -24.20 11.63
N ARG A 42 -13.41 -23.10 10.86
CA ARG A 42 -12.68 -21.87 11.16
C ARG A 42 -13.66 -20.70 11.44
N THR A 43 -14.84 -21.03 11.99
CA THR A 43 -16.00 -20.13 11.98
C THR A 43 -15.87 -18.90 12.87
N SER A 44 -15.17 -18.95 14.03
CA SER A 44 -15.12 -17.80 14.94
C SER A 44 -14.12 -16.70 14.52
N ILE A 45 -13.03 -17.05 13.86
CA ILE A 45 -12.07 -16.07 13.33
C ILE A 45 -12.53 -15.57 11.94
N ARG A 46 -13.33 -16.35 11.25
CA ARG A 46 -13.90 -16.02 9.92
C ARG A 46 -15.33 -15.48 9.98
N ASP A 47 -15.88 -15.23 11.18
CA ASP A 47 -17.19 -14.59 11.34
C ASP A 47 -17.05 -13.06 11.13
N TYR A 48 -16.79 -12.69 9.89
CA TYR A 48 -16.58 -11.31 9.48
C TYR A 48 -17.86 -10.49 9.61
N ARG A 49 -17.77 -9.30 10.21
CA ARG A 49 -18.84 -8.33 10.21
C ARG A 49 -19.21 -7.96 8.78
N ARG A 50 -20.50 -8.05 8.43
CA ARG A 50 -21.04 -7.61 7.14
C ARG A 50 -21.72 -6.28 7.24
N GLU A 51 -21.30 -5.30 6.44
CA GLU A 51 -21.85 -3.97 6.41
C GLU A 51 -21.72 -3.37 5.00
N ASN A 52 -22.80 -2.75 4.51
CA ASN A 52 -22.86 -2.13 3.18
C ASN A 52 -22.45 -3.07 2.01
N GLY A 53 -22.66 -4.40 2.18
CA GLY A 53 -22.28 -5.42 1.20
C GLY A 53 -20.83 -5.87 1.28
N ARG A 54 -20.07 -5.38 2.26
CA ARG A 54 -18.66 -5.69 2.49
C ARG A 54 -18.44 -6.48 3.77
N THR A 55 -17.32 -7.20 3.87
CA THR A 55 -16.89 -7.85 5.10
C THR A 55 -15.69 -7.14 5.72
N TYR A 56 -15.67 -7.12 7.07
CA TYR A 56 -14.62 -6.52 7.87
C TYR A 56 -14.15 -7.55 8.90
N HIS A 57 -12.86 -7.54 9.26
CA HIS A 57 -12.32 -8.51 10.21
C HIS A 57 -13.00 -8.40 11.59
N SER A 58 -13.08 -9.52 12.30
CA SER A 58 -13.74 -9.61 13.61
C SER A 58 -12.78 -9.45 14.81
N LEU A 59 -11.46 -9.59 14.61
CA LEU A 59 -10.48 -9.61 15.69
C LEU A 59 -10.37 -8.28 16.46
N SER A 60 -10.61 -7.16 15.78
CA SER A 60 -10.69 -5.81 16.38
C SER A 60 -11.93 -5.08 15.86
N ASP A 61 -13.12 -5.69 16.06
CA ASP A 61 -14.38 -5.25 15.47
C ASP A 61 -14.66 -3.77 15.72
N GLY A 62 -14.91 -3.06 14.62
CA GLY A 62 -15.28 -1.65 14.62
C GLY A 62 -14.11 -0.66 14.65
N THR A 63 -12.88 -1.07 14.96
CA THR A 63 -11.72 -0.17 15.03
C THR A 63 -11.00 -0.02 13.69
N TYR A 64 -11.03 -1.05 12.84
CA TYR A 64 -10.42 -1.03 11.52
C TYR A 64 -11.46 -0.77 10.44
N ILE A 65 -11.19 0.19 9.56
CA ILE A 65 -12.17 0.70 8.58
C ILE A 65 -12.04 0.10 7.18
N LEU A 66 -10.93 -0.59 6.89
CA LEU A 66 -10.75 -1.21 5.58
C LEU A 66 -11.42 -2.58 5.53
N PRO A 67 -12.15 -2.91 4.44
CA PRO A 67 -12.74 -4.22 4.27
C PRO A 67 -11.67 -5.29 3.99
N ASN A 68 -11.99 -6.54 4.37
CA ASN A 68 -11.15 -7.71 4.09
C ASN A 68 -11.72 -8.61 2.99
N ASP A 69 -12.81 -8.20 2.34
CA ASP A 69 -13.33 -8.84 1.16
C ASP A 69 -12.79 -8.18 -0.12
N ALA A 70 -12.28 -8.96 -1.02
CA ALA A 70 -12.13 -8.54 -2.40
C ALA A 70 -13.44 -8.88 -3.12
N ASP A 71 -14.24 -7.88 -3.47
CA ASP A 71 -15.49 -8.09 -4.20
C ASP A 71 -15.20 -8.74 -5.58
N LYS A 72 -15.94 -9.81 -5.87
CA LYS A 72 -15.73 -10.62 -7.06
C LYS A 72 -16.29 -10.01 -8.34
N SER A 73 -17.02 -8.89 -8.24
CA SER A 73 -17.95 -8.48 -9.29
C SER A 73 -17.45 -7.43 -10.28
N ASP A 74 -16.39 -6.65 -9.98
CA ASP A 74 -16.05 -5.48 -10.79
C ASP A 74 -14.68 -5.52 -11.49
N PHE A 75 -14.01 -6.67 -11.56
CA PHE A 75 -12.73 -6.85 -12.25
C PHE A 75 -12.88 -7.02 -13.77
N ALA A 76 -13.68 -6.20 -14.41
CA ALA A 76 -13.68 -6.04 -15.86
C ALA A 76 -12.93 -4.78 -16.31
N PHE A 77 -11.79 -4.48 -15.68
CA PHE A 77 -10.83 -3.60 -16.33
C PHE A 77 -10.18 -4.42 -17.44
N SER A 78 -10.51 -4.10 -18.68
CA SER A 78 -10.03 -4.88 -19.78
C SER A 78 -8.52 -4.70 -19.90
N PHE A 79 -7.79 -5.81 -19.92
CA PHE A 79 -6.38 -5.91 -20.29
C PHE A 79 -6.02 -5.09 -21.56
N TRP A 80 -7.02 -4.82 -22.38
CA TRP A 80 -6.97 -4.00 -23.60
C TRP A 80 -6.67 -2.52 -23.32
N ASP A 81 -7.04 -1.95 -22.17
CA ASP A 81 -6.76 -0.55 -21.86
C ASP A 81 -5.30 -0.34 -21.46
N ILE A 82 -4.68 -1.33 -20.82
CA ILE A 82 -3.24 -1.31 -20.51
C ILE A 82 -2.40 -1.50 -21.79
N GLU A 83 -2.85 -2.33 -22.73
CA GLU A 83 -2.13 -2.51 -24.01
C GLU A 83 -2.29 -1.33 -24.97
N ARG A 84 -3.40 -0.58 -24.96
CA ARG A 84 -3.61 0.60 -25.81
C ARG A 84 -2.73 1.80 -25.45
N THR A 85 -2.29 1.90 -24.21
CA THR A 85 -1.48 3.04 -23.72
C THR A 85 0.04 2.84 -23.87
N ARG A 86 0.50 1.77 -24.54
CA ARG A 86 1.93 1.52 -24.77
C ARG A 86 2.47 2.20 -26.03
N PRO A 87 3.33 3.22 -25.91
CA PRO A 87 4.33 3.49 -26.93
C PRO A 87 5.57 2.64 -26.69
N PHE A 88 5.83 1.70 -27.61
CA PHE A 88 7.11 1.08 -27.94
C PHE A 88 8.19 0.88 -26.85
N ARG A 89 8.24 -0.33 -26.25
CA ARG A 89 9.47 -1.17 -26.21
C ARG A 89 9.14 -2.57 -25.71
N LYS A 90 9.39 -3.58 -26.57
CA LYS A 90 9.41 -5.01 -26.18
C LYS A 90 10.44 -5.25 -25.08
N ARG A 91 9.99 -5.42 -23.84
CA ARG A 91 10.76 -6.12 -22.80
C ARG A 91 9.86 -7.14 -22.07
N ARG A 92 10.39 -8.30 -21.83
CA ARG A 92 9.99 -9.58 -21.25
C ARG A 92 8.85 -9.67 -20.18
N SER A 93 8.01 -8.68 -19.98
CA SER A 93 6.94 -8.69 -18.97
C SER A 93 5.59 -9.28 -19.45
N THR A 94 5.47 -9.61 -20.75
CA THR A 94 4.19 -10.06 -21.34
C THR A 94 3.70 -11.41 -20.83
N GLY A 95 4.57 -12.28 -20.32
CA GLY A 95 4.21 -13.56 -19.73
C GLY A 95 3.51 -13.43 -18.37
N ARG A 96 4.03 -12.56 -17.50
CA ARG A 96 3.50 -12.34 -16.14
C ARG A 96 2.14 -11.64 -16.18
N LEU A 97 1.96 -10.64 -17.02
CA LEU A 97 0.69 -9.92 -17.20
C LEU A 97 -0.44 -10.82 -17.77
N ARG A 98 -0.10 -11.80 -18.63
CA ARG A 98 -1.07 -12.81 -19.11
C ARG A 98 -1.48 -13.80 -18.03
N ALA A 99 -0.57 -14.17 -17.12
CA ALA A 99 -0.90 -15.02 -15.97
C ALA A 99 -1.85 -14.33 -14.99
N LEU A 100 -1.65 -13.02 -14.72
CA LEU A 100 -2.52 -12.22 -13.85
C LEU A 100 -3.96 -12.08 -14.40
N ALA A 101 -4.16 -12.08 -15.71
CA ALA A 101 -5.49 -11.95 -16.32
C ALA A 101 -6.43 -13.14 -16.04
N ASN A 102 -5.92 -14.28 -15.58
CA ASN A 102 -6.70 -15.51 -15.33
C ASN A 102 -6.89 -15.86 -13.84
N MET A 103 -6.44 -15.01 -12.90
CA MET A 103 -6.47 -15.32 -11.46
C MET A 103 -7.63 -14.61 -10.74
N SER A 104 -8.24 -15.30 -9.75
CA SER A 104 -9.37 -14.80 -8.95
C SER A 104 -8.92 -14.06 -7.68
N VAL A 105 -9.77 -13.18 -7.14
CA VAL A 105 -9.90 -12.61 -5.78
C VAL A 105 -8.66 -11.97 -5.11
N HIS A 106 -7.44 -12.48 -5.20
CA HIS A 106 -6.22 -11.88 -4.63
C HIS A 106 -5.64 -10.75 -5.49
N LYS A 107 -6.33 -10.35 -6.55
CA LYS A 107 -5.81 -9.50 -7.63
C LYS A 107 -5.50 -8.07 -7.22
N THR A 108 -6.31 -7.44 -6.37
CA THR A 108 -6.10 -6.02 -6.04
C THR A 108 -4.84 -5.80 -5.22
N ILE A 109 -4.58 -6.67 -4.23
CA ILE A 109 -3.37 -6.60 -3.39
C ILE A 109 -2.14 -6.98 -4.21
N ASP A 110 -2.26 -7.96 -5.11
CA ASP A 110 -1.20 -8.34 -6.04
C ASP A 110 -0.88 -7.22 -7.04
N PHE A 111 -1.91 -6.50 -7.54
CA PHE A 111 -1.72 -5.28 -8.35
C PHE A 111 -1.00 -4.19 -7.56
N GLN A 112 -1.40 -3.97 -6.32
CA GLN A 112 -0.78 -3.00 -5.44
C GLN A 112 0.67 -3.38 -5.13
N HIS A 113 0.97 -4.66 -4.89
CA HIS A 113 2.34 -5.15 -4.71
C HIS A 113 3.20 -4.89 -5.95
N HIS A 114 2.67 -5.16 -7.16
CA HIS A 114 3.38 -4.85 -8.40
C HIS A 114 3.61 -3.34 -8.57
N PHE A 115 2.63 -2.51 -8.22
CA PHE A 115 2.76 -1.05 -8.26
C PHE A 115 3.87 -0.55 -7.32
N TRP A 116 3.93 -1.08 -6.08
CA TRP A 116 5.02 -0.82 -5.16
C TRP A 116 6.39 -1.26 -5.71
N THR A 117 6.46 -2.44 -6.30
CA THR A 117 7.69 -2.98 -6.89
C THR A 117 8.18 -2.10 -8.06
N LEU A 118 7.26 -1.61 -8.91
CA LEU A 118 7.60 -0.62 -9.95
C LEU A 118 8.12 0.68 -9.34
N THR A 119 7.49 1.16 -8.28
CA THR A 119 7.89 2.41 -7.60
C THR A 119 9.35 2.35 -7.13
N TRP A 120 9.82 1.18 -6.68
CA TRP A 120 11.16 1.00 -6.14
C TRP A 120 12.10 0.19 -7.07
N ASP A 121 11.94 0.32 -8.39
CA ASP A 121 12.82 -0.25 -9.42
C ASP A 121 13.02 -1.78 -9.27
N GLY A 122 11.97 -2.51 -8.92
CA GLY A 122 11.98 -3.96 -8.75
C GLY A 122 12.47 -4.44 -7.37
N LYS A 123 12.75 -3.54 -6.44
CA LYS A 123 13.19 -3.89 -5.08
C LYS A 123 12.00 -4.15 -4.16
N LEU A 124 12.13 -5.09 -3.24
CA LEU A 124 11.14 -5.35 -2.18
C LEU A 124 11.24 -4.36 -1.03
N CYS A 125 12.46 -3.92 -0.71
CA CYS A 125 12.74 -2.88 0.28
C CYS A 125 13.94 -2.03 -0.16
N MET A 126 14.10 -0.85 0.42
CA MET A 126 15.16 0.10 0.08
C MET A 126 16.34 0.03 1.05
N CYS A 127 16.13 -0.51 2.25
CA CYS A 127 17.17 -0.68 3.26
C CYS A 127 18.18 -1.77 2.87
N PRO A 128 19.33 -1.86 3.57
CA PRO A 128 20.37 -2.87 3.29
C PRO A 128 19.86 -4.31 3.34
N LYS A 129 18.76 -4.59 4.06
CA LYS A 129 18.15 -5.93 4.16
C LYS A 129 17.49 -6.41 2.86
N ASN A 130 17.42 -5.58 1.81
CA ASN A 130 17.08 -6.04 0.45
C ASN A 130 18.13 -7.04 -0.12
N LYS A 131 19.28 -7.16 0.52
CA LYS A 131 20.33 -8.14 0.20
C LYS A 131 20.23 -9.43 1.05
N GLY A 132 19.30 -9.50 1.95
CA GLY A 132 19.01 -10.60 2.86
C GLY A 132 19.00 -10.19 4.33
N ALA A 133 18.18 -10.91 5.08
CA ALA A 133 18.05 -10.85 6.53
C ALA A 133 17.93 -12.27 7.06
N ASN A 134 18.11 -12.46 8.38
CA ASN A 134 17.96 -13.78 8.99
C ASN A 134 16.53 -14.02 9.51
N ARG A 135 15.92 -13.00 10.14
CA ARG A 135 14.60 -13.08 10.73
C ARG A 135 13.80 -11.81 10.46
N VAL A 136 12.76 -11.96 9.65
CA VAL A 136 11.97 -10.86 9.09
C VAL A 136 10.55 -10.89 9.64
N LEU A 137 10.02 -9.71 10.01
CA LEU A 137 8.60 -9.52 10.34
C LEU A 137 7.97 -8.58 9.30
N ASP A 138 6.96 -9.07 8.58
CA ASP A 138 6.14 -8.30 7.64
C ASP A 138 4.81 -7.92 8.32
N ILE A 139 4.69 -6.65 8.70
CA ILE A 139 3.54 -6.08 9.43
C ILE A 139 2.43 -5.70 8.46
N GLY A 140 1.20 -6.19 8.69
CA GLY A 140 0.08 -5.99 7.79
C GLY A 140 0.31 -6.70 6.45
N THR A 141 0.72 -7.97 6.52
CA THR A 141 1.17 -8.76 5.35
C THR A 141 0.10 -8.91 4.26
N GLY A 142 -1.20 -8.67 4.58
CA GLY A 142 -2.31 -8.79 3.64
C GLY A 142 -2.42 -10.19 3.05
N THR A 143 -2.31 -10.35 1.74
CA THR A 143 -2.28 -11.67 1.06
C THR A 143 -1.00 -12.45 1.30
N GLY A 144 0.04 -11.85 1.89
CA GLY A 144 1.33 -12.50 2.12
C GLY A 144 2.33 -12.39 0.97
N ILE A 145 1.95 -11.79 -0.17
CA ILE A 145 2.75 -11.78 -1.40
C ILE A 145 4.14 -11.17 -1.22
N TRP A 146 4.30 -10.14 -0.36
CA TRP A 146 5.61 -9.56 -0.08
C TRP A 146 6.49 -10.53 0.72
N ALA A 147 5.92 -11.14 1.76
CA ALA A 147 6.60 -12.10 2.61
C ALA A 147 7.05 -13.34 1.81
N GLU A 148 6.18 -13.85 0.93
CA GLU A 148 6.50 -14.98 0.04
C GLU A 148 7.62 -14.62 -0.94
N GLU A 149 7.53 -13.47 -1.64
CA GLU A 149 8.59 -13.04 -2.56
C GLU A 149 9.93 -12.78 -1.84
N TYR A 150 9.88 -12.29 -0.59
CA TYR A 150 11.09 -12.10 0.21
C TYR A 150 11.71 -13.44 0.61
N ALA A 151 10.87 -14.38 1.09
CA ALA A 151 11.29 -15.72 1.45
C ALA A 151 11.88 -16.51 0.26
N ASP A 152 11.26 -16.42 -0.91
CA ASP A 152 11.77 -17.05 -2.15
C ASP A 152 13.11 -16.48 -2.60
N LYS A 153 13.36 -15.19 -2.39
CA LYS A 153 14.64 -14.54 -2.75
C LYS A 153 15.73 -14.77 -1.72
N HIS A 154 15.37 -15.07 -0.48
CA HIS A 154 16.26 -15.21 0.67
C HIS A 154 15.94 -16.50 1.43
N SER A 155 16.37 -17.63 0.89
CA SER A 155 16.07 -18.97 1.44
C SER A 155 16.65 -19.20 2.85
N GLU A 156 17.62 -18.38 3.27
CA GLU A 156 18.23 -18.36 4.60
C GLU A 156 17.40 -17.63 5.64
N ALA A 157 16.50 -16.76 5.21
CA ALA A 157 15.67 -15.96 6.09
C ALA A 157 14.50 -16.76 6.68
N VAL A 158 14.13 -16.51 7.92
CA VAL A 158 12.82 -16.89 8.49
C VAL A 158 11.89 -15.68 8.37
N VAL A 159 10.87 -15.79 7.54
CA VAL A 159 9.92 -14.70 7.28
C VAL A 159 8.60 -14.98 8.00
N ILE A 160 8.15 -14.02 8.80
CA ILE A 160 6.87 -14.06 9.51
C ILE A 160 6.01 -12.92 9.00
N GLY A 161 4.90 -13.22 8.35
CA GLY A 161 3.89 -12.24 8.00
C GLY A 161 2.76 -12.23 9.04
N VAL A 162 2.37 -11.06 9.51
CA VAL A 162 1.28 -10.89 10.48
C VAL A 162 0.20 -9.98 9.94
N ASP A 163 -1.07 -10.38 10.13
CA ASP A 163 -2.24 -9.60 9.73
C ASP A 163 -3.42 -9.89 10.66
N LEU A 164 -4.40 -8.98 10.70
CA LEU A 164 -5.67 -9.19 11.42
C LEU A 164 -6.58 -10.21 10.74
N SER A 165 -6.37 -10.48 9.45
CA SER A 165 -7.21 -11.33 8.61
C SER A 165 -6.47 -12.56 8.11
N PRO A 166 -7.00 -13.78 8.29
CA PRO A 166 -6.41 -15.03 7.77
C PRO A 166 -6.76 -15.22 6.28
N ILE A 167 -6.22 -14.36 5.42
CA ILE A 167 -6.46 -14.36 3.97
C ILE A 167 -5.27 -14.90 3.15
N GLN A 168 -4.19 -15.28 3.83
CA GLN A 168 -2.96 -15.77 3.24
C GLN A 168 -3.16 -17.19 2.65
N PRO A 169 -2.35 -17.60 1.65
CA PRO A 169 -2.44 -18.92 1.06
C PRO A 169 -1.98 -20.02 2.02
N GLU A 170 -2.47 -21.25 1.78
CA GLU A 170 -2.07 -22.44 2.57
C GLU A 170 -0.70 -23.00 2.15
N PHE A 171 -0.28 -22.75 0.90
CA PHE A 171 0.99 -23.25 0.35
C PHE A 171 1.95 -22.08 0.19
N VAL A 172 2.98 -22.07 1.02
CA VAL A 172 3.98 -20.99 1.12
C VAL A 172 5.39 -21.57 1.09
N PRO A 173 6.42 -20.76 0.82
CA PRO A 173 7.82 -21.18 0.97
C PRO A 173 8.09 -21.77 2.36
N PRO A 174 8.95 -22.80 2.50
CA PRO A 174 9.17 -23.49 3.78
C PRO A 174 9.76 -22.59 4.87
N ASN A 175 10.35 -21.48 4.50
CA ASN A 175 10.92 -20.47 5.38
C ASN A 175 9.98 -19.25 5.61
N CYS A 176 8.72 -19.34 5.16
CA CYS A 176 7.67 -18.34 5.38
C CYS A 176 6.53 -18.91 6.22
N LYS A 177 6.00 -18.13 7.16
CA LYS A 177 4.79 -18.48 7.92
C LYS A 177 3.93 -17.24 8.15
N PHE A 178 2.63 -17.45 8.36
CA PHE A 178 1.68 -16.40 8.66
C PHE A 178 1.05 -16.58 10.04
N GLU A 179 0.85 -15.46 10.73
CA GLU A 179 0.24 -15.40 12.05
C GLU A 179 -0.92 -14.38 12.00
N VAL A 180 -2.04 -14.70 12.67
CA VAL A 180 -3.17 -13.78 12.83
C VAL A 180 -3.04 -13.13 14.19
N ASP A 181 -2.69 -11.84 14.20
CA ASP A 181 -2.51 -11.11 15.45
C ASP A 181 -2.75 -9.59 15.23
N ASP A 182 -3.02 -8.89 16.35
CA ASP A 182 -3.19 -7.45 16.42
C ASP A 182 -1.91 -6.79 16.92
N VAL A 183 -1.13 -6.25 16.00
CA VAL A 183 0.16 -5.61 16.31
C VAL A 183 0.04 -4.30 17.11
N GLU A 184 -1.17 -3.80 17.33
CA GLU A 184 -1.42 -2.73 18.31
C GLU A 184 -1.47 -3.25 19.75
N LYS A 185 -1.52 -4.57 19.98
CA LYS A 185 -1.42 -5.23 21.29
C LYS A 185 0.02 -5.56 21.65
N GLU A 186 0.20 -6.23 22.77
CA GLU A 186 1.53 -6.67 23.23
C GLU A 186 2.09 -7.72 22.28
N TRP A 187 3.35 -7.55 21.88
CA TRP A 187 4.05 -8.50 21.02
C TRP A 187 4.62 -9.66 21.85
N THR A 188 4.36 -10.87 21.41
CA THR A 188 4.72 -12.10 22.17
C THR A 188 5.94 -12.83 21.60
N TRP A 189 6.54 -12.32 20.53
CA TRP A 189 7.75 -12.91 19.94
C TRP A 189 8.94 -12.82 20.90
N GLN A 190 9.56 -13.97 21.20
CA GLN A 190 10.68 -14.06 22.14
C GLN A 190 12.03 -13.81 21.49
N GLU A 191 12.16 -14.17 20.21
CA GLU A 191 13.39 -13.96 19.44
C GLU A 191 13.31 -12.63 18.69
N PRO A 192 14.37 -11.81 18.76
CA PRO A 192 14.39 -10.53 18.06
C PRO A 192 14.43 -10.72 16.53
N PHE A 193 14.03 -9.67 15.83
CA PHE A 193 14.11 -9.58 14.38
C PHE A 193 15.34 -8.79 13.97
N ASP A 194 15.92 -9.11 12.82
CA ASP A 194 16.94 -8.27 12.20
C ASP A 194 16.37 -7.38 11.09
N PHE A 195 15.08 -7.62 10.72
CA PHE A 195 14.36 -6.75 9.80
C PHE A 195 12.84 -6.74 10.12
N ILE A 196 12.29 -5.54 10.30
CA ILE A 196 10.84 -5.31 10.39
C ILE A 196 10.42 -4.44 9.20
N PHE A 197 9.44 -4.91 8.44
CA PHE A 197 8.89 -4.23 7.29
C PHE A 197 7.41 -3.94 7.50
N ALA A 198 6.96 -2.73 7.12
CA ALA A 198 5.56 -2.36 7.14
C ALA A 198 5.22 -1.51 5.91
N ARG A 199 4.20 -1.92 5.16
CA ARG A 199 3.82 -1.23 3.92
C ARG A 199 2.32 -1.04 3.84
N HIS A 200 1.92 0.18 3.41
CA HIS A 200 0.53 0.56 3.18
C HIS A 200 -0.33 0.44 4.45
N MET A 201 0.17 1.02 5.54
CA MET A 201 -0.43 0.98 6.88
C MET A 201 -1.22 2.26 7.22
N ASN A 202 -1.62 3.04 6.21
CA ASN A 202 -2.49 4.20 6.38
C ASN A 202 -3.77 3.83 7.13
N ALA A 203 -4.14 4.62 8.14
CA ALA A 203 -5.28 4.41 9.03
C ALA A 203 -5.25 3.10 9.85
N CYS A 204 -4.09 2.42 9.98
CA CYS A 204 -3.98 1.17 10.74
C CYS A 204 -3.66 1.39 12.22
N PHE A 205 -2.90 2.44 12.57
CA PHE A 205 -2.44 2.66 13.94
C PHE A 205 -3.09 3.87 14.61
N GLU A 206 -3.50 3.70 15.88
CA GLU A 206 -3.85 4.83 16.75
C GLU A 206 -2.61 5.63 17.16
N SER A 207 -1.49 4.93 17.41
CA SER A 207 -0.23 5.55 17.80
C SER A 207 0.92 4.90 17.06
N TRP A 208 1.42 5.61 16.07
CA TRP A 208 2.64 5.27 15.37
C TRP A 208 3.85 5.26 16.32
N GLU A 209 3.90 6.15 17.31
CA GLU A 209 4.97 6.20 18.32
C GLU A 209 5.00 4.90 19.15
N ARG A 210 3.83 4.38 19.52
CA ARG A 210 3.72 3.11 20.24
C ARG A 210 4.15 1.93 19.38
N PHE A 211 3.72 1.92 18.11
CA PHE A 211 4.14 0.91 17.14
C PHE A 211 5.67 0.93 16.96
N LEU A 212 6.26 2.11 16.70
CA LEU A 212 7.70 2.25 16.50
C LEU A 212 8.51 1.84 17.71
N ARG A 213 8.02 2.11 18.94
CA ARG A 213 8.69 1.66 20.17
C ARG A 213 8.70 0.13 20.26
N ARG A 214 7.56 -0.53 19.99
CA ARG A 214 7.51 -2.00 19.96
C ARG A 214 8.43 -2.59 18.90
N ALA A 215 8.45 -2.00 17.72
CA ALA A 215 9.35 -2.43 16.65
C ALA A 215 10.82 -2.25 17.06
N TYR A 216 11.15 -1.13 17.71
CA TYR A 216 12.50 -0.91 18.24
C TYR A 216 12.89 -1.95 19.29
N ASP A 217 12.00 -2.26 20.24
CA ASP A 217 12.25 -3.25 21.28
C ASP A 217 12.42 -4.66 20.69
N ALA A 218 11.64 -5.01 19.67
CA ALA A 218 11.67 -6.32 19.01
C ALA A 218 12.83 -6.52 18.01
N LEU A 219 13.56 -5.45 17.65
CA LEU A 219 14.74 -5.56 16.80
C LEU A 219 16.00 -5.90 17.59
N GLU A 220 16.89 -6.70 17.00
CA GLU A 220 18.25 -6.81 17.48
C GLU A 220 19.07 -5.55 17.25
N PRO A 221 20.13 -5.26 18.03
CA PRO A 221 21.09 -4.20 17.70
C PRO A 221 21.67 -4.39 16.28
N GLY A 222 21.65 -3.33 15.45
CA GLY A 222 22.00 -3.38 14.04
C GLY A 222 20.87 -3.87 13.11
N GLY A 223 19.71 -4.23 13.67
CA GLY A 223 18.50 -4.54 12.90
C GLY A 223 17.86 -3.29 12.29
N PHE A 224 17.08 -3.47 11.24
CA PHE A 224 16.44 -2.39 10.48
C PHE A 224 14.92 -2.44 10.56
N ILE A 225 14.30 -1.27 10.54
CA ILE A 225 12.89 -1.10 10.19
C ILE A 225 12.79 -0.35 8.87
N GLU A 226 11.81 -0.71 8.03
CA GLU A 226 11.44 0.06 6.84
C GLU A 226 9.93 0.24 6.78
N LEU A 227 9.51 1.49 6.55
CA LEU A 227 8.12 1.90 6.39
C LEU A 227 7.90 2.39 4.97
N GLN A 228 6.90 1.85 4.27
CA GLN A 228 6.52 2.31 2.93
C GLN A 228 5.04 2.70 2.90
N ASP A 229 4.74 3.97 2.58
CA ASP A 229 3.36 4.41 2.42
C ASP A 229 3.23 5.66 1.54
N ASN A 230 2.02 5.95 1.05
CA ASN A 230 1.69 7.20 0.39
C ASN A 230 1.05 8.17 1.37
N ALA A 231 1.39 9.44 1.26
CA ALA A 231 0.83 10.48 2.11
C ALA A 231 -0.33 11.22 1.43
N PHE A 232 -1.37 11.51 2.20
CA PHE A 232 -2.43 12.45 1.82
C PHE A 232 -2.03 13.88 2.20
N PRO A 233 -2.62 14.91 1.51
CA PRO A 233 -3.62 14.84 0.44
C PRO A 233 -3.07 14.46 -0.93
N ILE A 234 -3.98 14.30 -1.92
CA ILE A 234 -3.63 14.39 -3.34
C ILE A 234 -3.16 15.81 -3.63
N LEU A 235 -2.03 15.93 -4.30
CA LEU A 235 -1.40 17.19 -4.68
C LEU A 235 -1.62 17.48 -6.17
N CYS A 236 -1.52 18.75 -6.54
CA CYS A 236 -1.56 19.22 -7.93
C CYS A 236 -0.70 20.47 -8.03
N GLN A 237 0.21 20.52 -9.02
CA GLN A 237 1.17 21.63 -9.16
C GLN A 237 0.66 22.75 -10.08
N ASP A 238 -0.18 22.44 -11.06
CA ASP A 238 -0.63 23.35 -12.11
C ASP A 238 -2.07 23.85 -11.96
N GLY A 239 -2.74 23.42 -10.89
CA GLY A 239 -4.10 23.82 -10.58
C GLY A 239 -5.18 23.19 -11.48
N THR A 240 -4.88 22.11 -12.20
CA THR A 240 -5.89 21.33 -12.94
C THR A 240 -6.85 20.59 -12.03
N LEU A 241 -6.44 20.25 -10.80
CA LEU A 241 -7.30 19.76 -9.73
C LEU A 241 -7.75 20.93 -8.85
N LYS A 242 -9.04 21.24 -8.88
CA LYS A 242 -9.62 22.33 -8.08
C LYS A 242 -10.04 21.81 -6.69
N PRO A 243 -10.08 22.68 -5.65
CA PRO A 243 -10.52 22.28 -4.30
C PRO A 243 -11.93 21.68 -4.25
N ASP A 244 -12.83 22.12 -5.13
CA ASP A 244 -14.22 21.66 -5.21
C ASP A 244 -14.42 20.40 -6.07
N ASP A 245 -13.37 19.96 -6.79
CA ASP A 245 -13.45 18.75 -7.60
C ASP A 245 -13.65 17.50 -6.71
N PRO A 246 -14.44 16.52 -7.16
CA PRO A 246 -14.74 15.32 -6.39
C PRO A 246 -13.51 14.61 -5.81
N MET A 247 -12.41 14.49 -6.57
CA MET A 247 -11.19 13.83 -6.12
C MET A 247 -10.47 14.62 -5.02
N ALA A 248 -10.41 15.96 -5.10
CA ALA A 248 -9.84 16.80 -4.06
C ALA A 248 -10.67 16.73 -2.77
N ARG A 249 -12.00 16.84 -2.89
CA ARG A 249 -12.93 16.69 -1.77
C ARG A 249 -12.84 15.31 -1.12
N TRP A 250 -12.75 14.25 -1.92
CA TRP A 250 -12.54 12.89 -1.41
C TRP A 250 -11.27 12.80 -0.58
N SER A 251 -10.16 13.32 -1.09
CA SER A 251 -8.88 13.35 -0.39
C SER A 251 -8.98 14.07 0.96
N THR A 252 -9.67 15.21 1.02
CA THR A 252 -9.91 15.98 2.25
C THR A 252 -10.79 15.20 3.24
N LEU A 253 -11.91 14.63 2.77
CA LEU A 253 -12.82 13.86 3.61
C LEU A 253 -12.16 12.59 4.19
N MET A 254 -11.28 11.94 3.42
CA MET A 254 -10.47 10.82 3.93
C MET A 254 -9.58 11.26 5.09
N MET A 255 -8.90 12.42 4.97
CA MET A 255 -8.06 12.96 6.05
C MET A 255 -8.91 13.32 7.27
N GLU A 256 -10.00 14.06 7.08
CA GLU A 256 -10.90 14.46 8.18
C GLU A 256 -11.47 13.25 8.92
N GLY A 257 -11.96 12.26 8.19
CA GLY A 257 -12.55 11.07 8.81
C GLY A 257 -11.52 10.22 9.55
N THR A 258 -10.32 10.07 9.02
CA THR A 258 -9.24 9.31 9.68
C THR A 258 -8.67 10.04 10.90
N GLU A 259 -8.64 11.37 10.87
CA GLU A 259 -8.29 12.19 12.03
C GLU A 259 -9.33 12.05 13.16
N LEU A 260 -10.62 12.07 12.82
CA LEU A 260 -11.71 11.88 13.80
C LEU A 260 -11.64 10.54 14.54
N ILE A 261 -11.15 9.50 13.92
CA ILE A 261 -10.94 8.19 14.57
C ILE A 261 -9.54 8.02 15.18
N GLY A 262 -8.72 9.08 15.19
CA GLY A 262 -7.37 9.06 15.73
C GLY A 262 -6.37 8.21 14.93
N ARG A 263 -6.62 7.97 13.62
CA ARG A 263 -5.78 7.14 12.73
C ARG A 263 -5.39 7.90 11.45
N PRO A 264 -4.62 9.00 11.58
CA PRO A 264 -4.35 9.91 10.46
C PRO A 264 -3.57 9.26 9.33
N ILE A 265 -3.92 9.62 8.08
CA ILE A 265 -3.25 9.17 6.84
C ILE A 265 -2.24 10.17 6.30
N THR A 266 -1.95 11.22 7.05
CA THR A 266 -0.91 12.22 6.71
C THR A 266 0.46 11.86 7.26
N VAL A 267 0.54 10.83 8.09
CA VAL A 267 1.73 10.42 8.85
C VAL A 267 2.95 10.06 7.99
N PRO A 268 2.83 9.44 6.80
CA PRO A 268 3.99 9.02 6.01
C PRO A 268 5.00 10.13 5.71
N ALA A 269 4.54 11.38 5.57
CA ALA A 269 5.42 12.54 5.39
C ALA A 269 6.32 12.86 6.61
N ARG A 270 6.05 12.22 7.76
CA ARG A 270 6.78 12.40 9.02
C ARG A 270 7.60 11.16 9.43
N PHE A 271 7.57 10.08 8.66
CA PHE A 271 8.25 8.83 9.03
C PHE A 271 9.72 9.05 9.40
N ARG A 272 10.44 9.93 8.67
CA ARG A 272 11.84 10.23 8.96
C ARG A 272 12.04 10.79 10.37
N SER A 273 11.28 11.82 10.76
CA SER A 273 11.37 12.41 12.11
C SER A 273 10.95 11.41 13.17
N MET A 274 9.87 10.66 12.93
CA MET A 274 9.34 9.68 13.89
C MET A 274 10.31 8.53 14.16
N LEU A 275 11.00 8.02 13.13
CA LEU A 275 12.05 7.01 13.32
C LEU A 275 13.21 7.58 14.14
N SER A 276 13.66 8.81 13.86
CA SER A 276 14.72 9.45 14.63
C SER A 276 14.30 9.69 16.09
N GLU A 277 13.07 10.12 16.33
CA GLU A 277 12.49 10.34 17.65
C GLU A 277 12.33 9.03 18.45
N ALA A 278 12.07 7.92 17.75
CA ALA A 278 12.00 6.57 18.34
C ALA A 278 13.38 5.98 18.68
N GLY A 279 14.48 6.63 18.31
CA GLY A 279 15.85 6.22 18.63
C GLY A 279 16.58 5.48 17.52
N PHE A 280 15.98 5.34 16.33
CA PHE A 280 16.67 4.78 15.17
C PHE A 280 17.74 5.76 14.65
N VAL A 281 18.86 5.19 14.19
CA VAL A 281 19.98 5.92 13.59
C VAL A 281 20.07 5.58 12.09
N ASP A 282 20.92 6.32 11.36
CA ASP A 282 21.11 6.16 9.92
C ASP A 282 19.76 6.19 9.15
N VAL A 283 18.89 7.10 9.56
CA VAL A 283 17.56 7.24 8.98
C VAL A 283 17.63 7.83 7.59
N VAL A 284 17.22 7.03 6.59
CA VAL A 284 17.21 7.40 5.17
C VAL A 284 15.77 7.44 4.67
N GLU A 285 15.44 8.52 3.96
CA GLU A 285 14.16 8.71 3.29
C GLU A 285 14.35 8.66 1.78
N HIS A 286 13.53 7.84 1.13
CA HIS A 286 13.32 7.86 -0.31
C HIS A 286 11.91 8.37 -0.58
N LYS A 287 11.82 9.36 -1.49
CA LYS A 287 10.55 9.95 -1.89
C LYS A 287 10.34 9.75 -3.38
N ARG A 288 9.13 9.36 -3.77
CA ARG A 288 8.65 9.22 -5.15
C ARG A 288 7.27 9.83 -5.27
N VAL A 289 6.72 9.83 -6.46
CA VAL A 289 5.35 10.30 -6.72
C VAL A 289 4.54 9.22 -7.42
N TRP A 290 3.26 9.17 -7.07
CA TRP A 290 2.25 8.35 -7.76
C TRP A 290 1.26 9.26 -8.47
N PRO A 291 1.36 9.43 -9.79
CA PRO A 291 0.33 10.12 -10.56
C PRO A 291 -1.01 9.38 -10.47
N THR A 292 -2.09 10.13 -10.34
CA THR A 292 -3.47 9.58 -10.26
C THR A 292 -3.96 8.98 -11.57
N SER A 293 -3.30 9.34 -12.68
CA SER A 293 -3.57 8.85 -14.03
C SER A 293 -2.30 8.99 -14.90
N PRO A 294 -2.22 8.43 -16.12
CA PRO A 294 -1.02 8.51 -16.97
C PRO A 294 -0.85 9.87 -17.65
N TRP A 295 -1.05 10.96 -16.91
CA TRP A 295 -0.93 12.33 -17.42
C TRP A 295 0.51 12.85 -17.60
N PRO A 296 1.57 12.36 -16.87
CA PRO A 296 2.91 12.86 -17.06
C PRO A 296 3.51 12.52 -18.42
N LEU A 297 4.37 13.38 -18.94
CA LEU A 297 5.15 13.10 -20.15
C LEU A 297 6.28 12.09 -19.90
N ASN A 298 6.84 12.07 -18.69
CA ASN A 298 7.88 11.12 -18.32
C ASN A 298 7.35 9.69 -18.41
N PRO A 299 7.96 8.78 -19.21
CA PRO A 299 7.44 7.43 -19.43
C PRO A 299 7.37 6.57 -18.17
N GLU A 300 8.26 6.76 -17.20
CA GLU A 300 8.26 6.01 -15.93
C GLU A 300 7.09 6.47 -15.05
N LEU A 301 6.89 7.79 -14.94
CA LEU A 301 5.74 8.35 -14.23
C LEU A 301 4.41 8.04 -14.94
N GLN A 302 4.41 7.98 -16.27
CA GLN A 302 3.24 7.59 -17.04
C GLN A 302 2.85 6.13 -16.75
N GLU A 303 3.82 5.20 -16.68
CA GLU A 303 3.59 3.81 -16.29
C GLU A 303 3.06 3.74 -14.85
N LEU A 304 3.65 4.46 -13.91
CA LEU A 304 3.14 4.56 -12.53
C LEU A 304 1.72 5.14 -12.52
N GLY A 305 1.40 6.13 -13.36
CA GLY A 305 0.05 6.70 -13.49
C GLY A 305 -0.99 5.70 -14.02
N VAL A 306 -0.61 4.78 -14.91
CA VAL A 306 -1.49 3.68 -15.37
C VAL A 306 -1.84 2.77 -14.19
N TRP A 307 -0.83 2.33 -13.41
CA TRP A 307 -1.03 1.47 -12.26
C TRP A 307 -1.73 2.20 -11.11
N GLY A 308 -1.36 3.46 -10.84
CA GLY A 308 -1.99 4.31 -9.83
C GLY A 308 -3.49 4.48 -10.09
N ARG A 309 -3.88 4.77 -11.34
CA ARG A 309 -5.29 4.83 -11.74
C ARG A 309 -6.01 3.50 -11.54
N ALA A 310 -5.40 2.38 -11.95
CA ALA A 310 -6.01 1.07 -11.81
C ALA A 310 -6.26 0.72 -10.34
N CYS A 311 -5.23 0.84 -9.48
CA CYS A 311 -5.35 0.58 -8.05
C CYS A 311 -6.38 1.51 -7.37
N SER A 312 -6.39 2.81 -7.75
CA SER A 312 -7.32 3.78 -7.17
C SER A 312 -8.77 3.47 -7.52
N LEU A 313 -9.07 3.18 -8.79
CA LEU A 313 -10.44 2.88 -9.23
C LEU A 313 -11.03 1.65 -8.51
N GLU A 314 -10.19 0.70 -8.08
CA GLU A 314 -10.58 -0.45 -7.27
C GLU A 314 -10.74 -0.10 -5.77
N GLY A 315 -9.80 0.69 -5.24
CA GLY A 315 -9.66 0.92 -3.79
C GLY A 315 -10.45 2.08 -3.21
N ILE A 316 -10.79 3.12 -4.01
CA ILE A 316 -11.35 4.38 -3.46
C ILE A 316 -12.72 4.21 -2.78
N GLU A 317 -13.63 3.42 -3.34
CA GLU A 317 -14.95 3.21 -2.72
C GLU A 317 -14.88 2.26 -1.53
N PRO A 318 -14.25 1.06 -1.63
CA PRO A 318 -14.05 0.21 -0.46
C PRO A 318 -13.38 0.91 0.71
N GLY A 319 -12.32 1.67 0.44
CA GLY A 319 -11.58 2.41 1.47
C GLY A 319 -12.36 3.54 2.13
N ALA A 320 -13.29 4.16 1.41
CA ALA A 320 -14.10 5.27 1.92
C ALA A 320 -15.41 4.81 2.56
N MET A 321 -16.00 3.69 2.14
CA MET A 321 -17.37 3.31 2.50
C MET A 321 -17.61 3.29 4.01
N ALA A 322 -16.81 2.54 4.76
CA ALA A 322 -16.98 2.47 6.22
C ALA A 322 -16.67 3.80 6.91
N LEU A 323 -15.63 4.51 6.46
CA LEU A 323 -15.26 5.80 7.03
C LEU A 323 -16.37 6.83 6.83
N PHE A 324 -16.92 6.94 5.64
CA PHE A 324 -17.94 7.93 5.33
C PHE A 324 -19.28 7.60 6.00
N THR A 325 -19.66 6.32 6.05
CA THR A 325 -20.94 5.93 6.66
C THR A 325 -20.88 5.91 8.18
N ARG A 326 -19.81 5.39 8.80
CA ARG A 326 -19.71 5.25 10.26
C ARG A 326 -19.27 6.54 10.96
N VAL A 327 -18.38 7.31 10.32
CA VAL A 327 -17.71 8.46 10.97
C VAL A 327 -18.27 9.79 10.47
N LEU A 328 -18.44 9.95 9.15
CA LEU A 328 -18.93 11.21 8.58
C LEU A 328 -20.46 11.26 8.47
N GLY A 329 -21.19 10.17 8.79
CA GLY A 329 -22.64 10.12 8.85
C GLY A 329 -23.35 10.12 7.49
N TRP A 330 -22.63 9.76 6.40
CA TRP A 330 -23.22 9.67 5.07
C TRP A 330 -24.05 8.39 4.91
N THR A 331 -25.08 8.46 4.08
CA THR A 331 -25.75 7.23 3.61
C THR A 331 -24.88 6.50 2.58
N ARG A 332 -25.12 5.21 2.41
CA ARG A 332 -24.45 4.42 1.37
C ARG A 332 -24.68 5.00 -0.03
N GLU A 333 -25.89 5.44 -0.30
CA GLU A 333 -26.31 6.03 -1.58
C GLU A 333 -25.55 7.33 -1.87
N GLU A 334 -25.38 8.21 -0.86
CA GLU A 334 -24.57 9.43 -0.99
C GLU A 334 -23.10 9.10 -1.30
N VAL A 335 -22.53 8.08 -0.63
CA VAL A 335 -21.16 7.63 -0.92
C VAL A 335 -21.04 7.14 -2.37
N VAL A 336 -21.94 6.28 -2.82
CA VAL A 336 -21.90 5.72 -4.20
C VAL A 336 -22.00 6.82 -5.25
N VAL A 337 -22.93 7.78 -5.07
CA VAL A 337 -23.10 8.92 -5.99
C VAL A 337 -21.84 9.79 -6.01
N PHE A 338 -21.29 10.10 -4.84
CA PHE A 338 -20.08 10.91 -4.74
C PHE A 338 -18.87 10.20 -5.39
N MET A 339 -18.71 8.89 -5.16
CA MET A 339 -17.63 8.09 -5.74
C MET A 339 -17.69 8.01 -7.27
N ALA A 340 -18.85 8.16 -7.88
CA ALA A 340 -18.96 8.25 -9.34
C ALA A 340 -18.21 9.49 -9.87
N GLY A 341 -18.33 10.65 -9.21
CA GLY A 341 -17.57 11.85 -9.53
C GLY A 341 -16.08 11.66 -9.33
N VAL A 342 -15.67 11.08 -8.19
CA VAL A 342 -14.26 10.79 -7.88
C VAL A 342 -13.63 9.88 -8.95
N ARG A 343 -14.34 8.82 -9.36
CA ARG A 343 -13.87 7.92 -10.44
C ARG A 343 -13.70 8.65 -11.78
N ASN A 344 -14.58 9.60 -12.09
CA ASN A 344 -14.46 10.38 -13.31
C ASN A 344 -13.18 11.23 -13.32
N ASP A 345 -12.83 11.85 -12.18
CA ASP A 345 -11.59 12.63 -12.07
C ASP A 345 -10.35 11.72 -12.21
N PHE A 346 -10.32 10.52 -11.60
CA PHE A 346 -9.23 9.57 -11.79
C PHE A 346 -9.08 9.07 -13.24
N LYS A 347 -10.18 9.04 -14.00
CA LYS A 347 -10.17 8.68 -15.44
C LYS A 347 -9.75 9.82 -16.32
N ASN A 348 -9.86 11.07 -15.85
CA ASN A 348 -9.56 12.28 -16.62
C ASN A 348 -8.06 12.57 -16.58
N THR A 349 -7.38 12.37 -17.71
CA THR A 349 -5.95 12.64 -17.86
C THR A 349 -5.60 14.14 -17.89
N ASN A 350 -6.58 15.03 -17.94
CA ASN A 350 -6.39 16.47 -17.81
C ASN A 350 -6.40 16.94 -16.35
N VAL A 351 -6.61 16.05 -15.39
CA VAL A 351 -6.48 16.30 -13.96
C VAL A 351 -5.15 15.73 -13.50
N HIS A 352 -4.19 16.61 -13.17
CA HIS A 352 -2.81 16.26 -12.90
C HIS A 352 -2.56 16.07 -11.39
N GLY A 353 -3.36 15.19 -10.79
CA GLY A 353 -3.22 14.82 -9.38
C GLY A 353 -2.07 13.81 -9.16
N PHE A 354 -1.44 13.86 -7.97
CA PHE A 354 -0.46 12.87 -7.56
C PHE A 354 -0.36 12.76 -6.03
N TRP A 355 0.15 11.64 -5.51
CA TRP A 355 0.57 11.47 -4.14
C TRP A 355 2.08 11.48 -4.01
N ASN A 356 2.59 11.99 -2.90
CA ASN A 356 3.93 11.66 -2.47
C ASN A 356 3.95 10.27 -1.85
N VAL A 357 4.97 9.49 -2.18
CA VAL A 357 5.19 8.13 -1.69
C VAL A 357 6.54 8.06 -1.02
N TYR A 358 6.58 7.45 0.13
CA TYR A 358 7.75 7.39 0.99
C TYR A 358 8.17 5.93 1.22
N SER A 359 9.48 5.69 1.19
CA SER A 359 10.13 4.56 1.83
C SER A 359 11.15 5.13 2.79
N VAL A 360 10.96 4.89 4.08
CA VAL A 360 11.85 5.40 5.12
C VAL A 360 12.32 4.24 5.97
N TYR A 361 13.64 4.11 6.11
CA TYR A 361 14.23 3.09 6.97
C TYR A 361 15.20 3.69 7.98
N GLY A 362 15.40 2.97 9.08
CA GLY A 362 16.37 3.29 10.11
C GLY A 362 16.91 2.03 10.76
N MET A 363 18.06 2.15 11.39
CA MET A 363 18.74 1.05 12.09
C MET A 363 18.64 1.25 13.61
N LYS A 364 18.36 0.17 14.34
CA LYS A 364 18.56 0.15 15.79
C LYS A 364 20.07 0.21 16.07
N PRO A 365 20.57 1.19 16.86
CA PRO A 365 21.99 1.30 17.11
C PRO A 365 22.55 0.04 17.77
N PHE A 366 23.83 -0.23 17.53
CA PHE A 366 24.55 -1.23 18.30
C PHE A 366 24.68 -0.77 19.74
N GLU A 367 24.59 -1.71 20.68
CA GLU A 367 24.89 -1.41 22.08
C GLU A 367 26.35 -0.95 22.21
N GLU A 368 26.58 0.19 22.84
CA GLU A 368 27.95 0.58 23.17
C GLU A 368 28.53 -0.47 24.12
N PRO A 369 29.77 -0.95 23.89
CA PRO A 369 30.40 -1.86 24.83
C PRO A 369 30.44 -1.15 26.19
N SER A 370 29.84 -1.80 27.20
CA SER A 370 29.90 -1.31 28.59
C SER A 370 31.37 -1.07 28.96
N GLN A 371 31.70 0.19 29.25
CA GLN A 371 33.02 0.53 29.80
C GLN A 371 33.08 -0.11 31.19
N GLU A 372 33.72 -1.29 31.28
CA GLU A 372 34.13 -1.90 32.54
C GLU A 372 35.31 -1.16 33.16
#